data_71f4d54817dee16e6e60cf170e22e539
#
_entry.id   71f4d54817dee16e6e60cf170e22e539
#
_cell.length_a   1.000
_cell.length_b   1.000
_cell.length_c   1.000
_cell.angle_alpha   90.00
_cell.angle_beta   90.00
_cell.angle_gamma   90.00
#
_symmetry.space_group_name_H-M   'P 1'
#
loop_
_entity.id
_entity.type
_entity.pdbx_description
1 polymer ?
#
loop_
_entity_poly.entity_id
_entity_poly.type
_entity_poly.pdbx_seq_one_letter_code
_entity_poly.pdbx_strand_id
1 'polypeptide(L)'
;MGTAITGGWEPSNLTLLSPTFSADKKSAVFAVDSITIKPRFYKFRFTNGWKITVDSISENECWNKGSKVNTNFGGSPDNLILGGENIYTSNRGIYNVKLFWEVGKSLKATLVKVKDLDIIDYSSYKIGILGDAYKYANGKQANWENNWGEGKETNIPQRFGHVYTWTFNGIALTNGKEFKIRQGYDWMGLAIDFQDVKKWGGNAKDDFRNMDSKFFVSNSGEEVYDILLQIDALTEEVSIVVNKH
;
A
#
# COMPACT_ATOMS: atom_id res chain seq x y z
N MET A 1 2.11 11.75 5.37
CA MET A 1 1.17 10.86 4.68
C MET A 1 1.83 10.15 3.51
N GLY A 2 1.31 9.01 3.08
CA GLY A 2 1.84 8.23 1.96
C GLY A 2 1.92 6.75 2.27
N THR A 3 2.17 5.92 1.25
CA THR A 3 2.27 4.46 1.41
C THR A 3 3.44 4.01 2.29
N ALA A 4 4.43 4.88 2.52
CA ALA A 4 5.53 4.65 3.47
C ALA A 4 5.13 4.89 4.94
N ILE A 5 3.98 5.50 5.21
CA ILE A 5 3.52 5.91 6.55
C ILE A 5 2.25 5.13 6.90
N THR A 6 2.13 4.73 8.16
CA THR A 6 0.89 4.13 8.66
C THR A 6 -0.28 5.09 8.42
N GLY A 7 -1.40 4.58 7.87
CA GLY A 7 -2.55 5.40 7.48
C GLY A 7 -2.60 5.78 5.99
N GLY A 8 -1.50 5.59 5.24
CA GLY A 8 -1.50 5.76 3.80
C GLY A 8 -1.76 7.19 3.34
N TRP A 9 -2.52 7.32 2.24
CA TRP A 9 -2.89 8.60 1.63
C TRP A 9 -4.22 9.17 2.13
N GLU A 10 -4.92 8.45 3.01
CA GLU A 10 -6.25 8.85 3.48
C GLU A 10 -6.18 10.00 4.50
N PRO A 11 -7.01 11.05 4.34
CA PRO A 11 -7.01 12.22 5.22
C PRO A 11 -7.31 11.93 6.69
N SER A 12 -8.12 10.92 6.96
CA SER A 12 -8.55 10.55 8.32
C SER A 12 -7.44 9.98 9.18
N ASN A 13 -6.33 9.53 8.56
CA ASN A 13 -5.24 8.83 9.25
C ASN A 13 -3.92 9.61 9.20
N LEU A 14 -4.00 10.94 9.20
CA LEU A 14 -2.82 11.80 9.12
C LEU A 14 -2.02 11.75 10.42
N THR A 15 -0.70 11.57 10.29
CA THR A 15 0.22 11.89 11.37
C THR A 15 0.43 13.40 11.41
N LEU A 16 0.07 14.03 12.53
CA LEU A 16 0.19 15.47 12.71
C LEU A 16 1.56 15.82 13.31
N LEU A 17 2.21 16.81 12.72
CA LEU A 17 3.42 17.40 13.29
C LEU A 17 3.04 18.66 14.07
N SER A 18 3.47 18.74 15.33
CA SER A 18 3.22 19.89 16.20
C SER A 18 4.19 21.03 15.88
N PRO A 19 3.72 22.28 15.68
CA PRO A 19 4.59 23.42 15.39
C PRO A 19 5.18 24.04 16.65
N THR A 20 6.44 24.45 16.56
CA THR A 20 7.08 25.38 17.50
C THR A 20 7.60 26.57 16.70
N PHE A 21 7.05 27.74 16.96
CA PHE A 21 7.43 28.97 16.26
C PHE A 21 8.59 29.69 16.97
N SER A 22 9.43 30.39 16.18
CA SER A 22 10.36 31.39 16.71
C SER A 22 9.62 32.59 17.34
N ALA A 23 10.26 33.34 18.21
CA ALA A 23 9.65 34.48 18.88
C ALA A 23 9.12 35.53 17.90
N ASP A 24 9.83 35.78 16.81
CA ASP A 24 9.44 36.70 15.73
C ASP A 24 8.49 36.10 14.70
N LYS A 25 8.10 34.83 14.87
CA LYS A 25 7.24 34.04 13.98
C LYS A 25 7.73 33.94 12.53
N LYS A 26 9.02 34.16 12.28
CA LYS A 26 9.62 34.04 10.93
C LYS A 26 10.14 32.64 10.64
N SER A 27 10.14 31.75 11.61
CA SER A 27 10.47 30.34 11.42
C SER A 27 9.62 29.44 12.31
N ALA A 28 9.48 28.19 11.92
CA ALA A 28 8.83 27.15 12.68
C ALA A 28 9.49 25.79 12.45
N VAL A 29 9.46 24.98 13.49
CA VAL A 29 9.79 23.56 13.42
C VAL A 29 8.52 22.78 13.73
N PHE A 30 8.12 21.90 12.82
CA PHE A 30 7.04 20.96 13.02
C PHE A 30 7.67 19.60 13.30
N ALA A 31 7.35 18.99 14.43
CA ALA A 31 7.99 17.75 14.85
C ALA A 31 6.97 16.68 15.23
N VAL A 32 7.35 15.44 15.02
CA VAL A 32 6.67 14.26 15.53
C VAL A 32 7.69 13.17 15.78
N ASP A 33 7.53 12.47 16.87
CA ASP A 33 8.39 11.37 17.27
C ASP A 33 7.74 10.02 17.00
N SER A 34 8.58 9.01 16.81
CA SER A 34 8.19 7.60 16.73
C SER A 34 7.22 7.27 15.59
N ILE A 35 7.40 7.87 14.41
CA ILE A 35 6.66 7.47 13.21
C ILE A 35 7.26 6.20 12.62
N THR A 36 6.41 5.23 12.32
CA THR A 36 6.77 4.07 11.50
C THR A 36 6.89 4.48 10.04
N ILE A 37 8.07 4.26 9.46
CA ILE A 37 8.35 4.47 8.03
C ILE A 37 8.74 3.12 7.42
N LYS A 38 8.13 2.80 6.28
CA LYS A 38 8.41 1.61 5.46
C LYS A 38 8.89 2.02 4.07
N PRO A 39 9.65 1.16 3.34
CA PRO A 39 10.07 1.47 1.98
C PRO A 39 8.86 1.73 1.09
N ARG A 40 8.66 2.96 0.63
CA ARG A 40 7.64 3.41 -0.35
C ARG A 40 7.64 4.94 -0.45
N PHE A 41 6.50 5.52 -0.81
CA PHE A 41 6.33 6.93 -1.08
C PHE A 41 5.62 7.67 0.05
N TYR A 42 6.02 8.93 0.28
CA TYR A 42 5.34 9.85 1.20
C TYR A 42 5.41 11.30 0.70
N LYS A 43 4.61 12.16 1.33
CA LYS A 43 4.61 13.62 1.18
C LYS A 43 4.28 14.29 2.50
N PHE A 44 4.66 15.55 2.60
CA PHE A 44 4.14 16.46 3.62
C PHE A 44 2.91 17.19 3.10
N ARG A 45 1.98 17.54 3.98
CA ARG A 45 0.77 18.29 3.63
C ARG A 45 0.29 19.11 4.82
N PHE A 46 -0.20 20.33 4.59
CA PHE A 46 -0.61 21.24 5.66
C PHE A 46 -2.14 21.35 5.86
N THR A 47 -2.96 20.70 5.02
CA THR A 47 -4.43 20.65 5.18
C THR A 47 -4.98 19.26 4.91
N ASN A 48 -6.28 19.06 5.14
CA ASN A 48 -6.95 17.80 4.80
C ASN A 48 -7.21 17.62 3.29
N GLY A 49 -7.10 18.68 2.49
CA GLY A 49 -7.22 18.62 1.03
C GLY A 49 -5.86 18.61 0.33
N TRP A 50 -5.82 18.14 -0.90
CA TRP A 50 -4.65 18.22 -1.78
C TRP A 50 -4.45 19.60 -2.38
N LYS A 51 -5.53 20.39 -2.45
CA LYS A 51 -5.57 21.77 -2.92
C LYS A 51 -6.54 22.56 -2.06
N ILE A 52 -6.26 23.86 -1.92
CA ILE A 52 -7.20 24.84 -1.39
C ILE A 52 -7.61 25.78 -2.53
N THR A 53 -8.80 26.38 -2.39
CA THR A 53 -9.25 27.47 -3.26
C THR A 53 -8.95 28.78 -2.58
N VAL A 54 -8.39 29.73 -3.31
CA VAL A 54 -8.13 31.08 -2.81
C VAL A 54 -9.46 31.84 -2.79
N ASP A 55 -9.94 32.21 -1.59
CA ASP A 55 -11.24 32.85 -1.42
C ASP A 55 -11.15 34.39 -1.46
N SER A 56 -10.00 34.96 -1.12
CA SER A 56 -9.74 36.38 -1.10
C SER A 56 -8.38 36.69 -1.68
N ILE A 57 -8.20 37.93 -2.15
CA ILE A 57 -6.94 38.45 -2.68
C ILE A 57 -6.56 39.64 -1.80
N SER A 58 -5.32 39.69 -1.31
CA SER A 58 -4.70 40.94 -0.84
C SER A 58 -3.89 41.56 -1.96
N GLU A 59 -3.65 42.89 -1.91
CA GLU A 59 -2.96 43.61 -2.98
C GLU A 59 -1.54 43.12 -3.28
N ASN A 60 -0.96 42.28 -2.42
CA ASN A 60 0.40 41.74 -2.55
C ASN A 60 0.44 40.24 -2.83
N GLU A 61 -0.68 39.59 -3.16
CA GLU A 61 -0.73 38.17 -3.37
C GLU A 61 -0.59 37.77 -4.83
N CYS A 62 0.22 36.74 -5.08
CA CYS A 62 0.45 36.19 -6.41
C CYS A 62 -0.67 35.26 -6.95
N TRP A 63 -1.76 35.09 -6.19
CA TRP A 63 -2.85 34.20 -6.52
C TRP A 63 -4.15 34.93 -6.77
N ASN A 64 -4.84 34.60 -7.85
CA ASN A 64 -6.18 35.14 -8.14
C ASN A 64 -7.25 34.41 -7.33
N LYS A 65 -8.33 35.14 -6.96
CA LYS A 65 -9.52 34.51 -6.35
C LYS A 65 -10.03 33.37 -7.23
N GLY A 66 -10.33 32.22 -6.61
CA GLY A 66 -10.76 31.01 -7.30
C GLY A 66 -9.60 30.11 -7.76
N SER A 67 -8.35 30.56 -7.68
CA SER A 67 -7.18 29.71 -7.98
C SER A 67 -7.09 28.54 -7.03
N LYS A 68 -6.71 27.38 -7.58
CA LYS A 68 -6.46 26.17 -6.77
C LYS A 68 -4.96 26.02 -6.51
N VAL A 69 -4.58 26.12 -5.25
CA VAL A 69 -3.19 26.03 -4.79
C VAL A 69 -2.94 24.68 -4.14
N ASN A 70 -1.83 24.05 -4.49
CA ASN A 70 -1.41 22.82 -3.84
C ASN A 70 -1.15 23.03 -2.35
N THR A 71 -1.47 22.03 -1.53
CA THR A 71 -1.24 22.03 -0.08
C THR A 71 -0.19 20.99 0.33
N ASN A 72 0.37 20.29 -0.63
CA ASN A 72 1.32 19.21 -0.41
C ASN A 72 2.71 19.59 -0.92
N PHE A 73 3.72 19.03 -0.25
CA PHE A 73 5.14 19.22 -0.55
C PHE A 73 5.79 17.86 -0.79
N GLY A 74 6.55 17.77 -1.87
CA GLY A 74 7.31 16.61 -2.28
C GLY A 74 8.69 17.00 -2.80
N GLY A 75 9.31 16.14 -3.63
CA GLY A 75 10.66 16.34 -4.14
C GLY A 75 11.70 15.57 -3.31
N SER A 76 12.49 16.25 -2.49
CA SER A 76 13.43 15.61 -1.56
C SER A 76 13.31 16.18 -0.15
N PRO A 77 13.72 15.45 0.91
CA PRO A 77 13.72 15.99 2.27
C PRO A 77 14.50 17.29 2.42
N ASP A 78 15.62 17.44 1.72
CA ASP A 78 16.46 18.64 1.78
C ASP A 78 15.90 19.82 1.00
N ASN A 79 14.97 19.59 0.09
CA ASN A 79 14.34 20.60 -0.74
C ASN A 79 12.91 20.20 -1.09
N LEU A 80 11.98 20.58 -0.23
CA LEU A 80 10.55 20.29 -0.41
C LEU A 80 9.91 21.35 -1.31
N ILE A 81 9.27 20.90 -2.37
CA ILE A 81 8.63 21.73 -3.40
C ILE A 81 7.12 21.59 -3.29
N LEU A 82 6.41 22.72 -3.31
CA LEU A 82 4.95 22.75 -3.33
C LEU A 82 4.44 22.07 -4.60
N GLY A 83 3.61 21.03 -4.43
CA GLY A 83 3.13 20.19 -5.52
C GLY A 83 4.18 19.23 -6.11
N GLY A 84 5.39 19.17 -5.54
CA GLY A 84 6.50 18.33 -6.03
C GLY A 84 6.17 16.84 -6.04
N GLU A 85 7.03 16.04 -6.66
CA GLU A 85 6.88 14.58 -6.80
C GLU A 85 6.84 13.86 -5.45
N ASN A 86 6.29 12.66 -5.43
CA ASN A 86 6.30 11.81 -4.24
C ASN A 86 7.74 11.49 -3.82
N ILE A 87 8.04 11.62 -2.53
CA ILE A 87 9.35 11.28 -1.97
C ILE A 87 9.39 9.77 -1.80
N TYR A 88 10.31 9.11 -2.49
CA TYR A 88 10.57 7.68 -2.26
C TYR A 88 11.56 7.50 -1.11
N THR A 89 11.33 6.51 -0.26
CA THR A 89 12.29 6.03 0.73
C THR A 89 12.45 4.52 0.65
N SER A 90 13.68 4.05 0.73
CA SER A 90 14.00 2.64 0.95
C SER A 90 14.15 2.29 2.43
N ASN A 91 13.99 3.28 3.30
CA ASN A 91 14.21 3.15 4.73
C ASN A 91 13.04 2.38 5.38
N ARG A 92 13.39 1.54 6.38
CA ARG A 92 12.45 0.85 7.26
C ARG A 92 12.85 1.10 8.71
N GLY A 93 11.91 1.50 9.55
CA GLY A 93 12.20 1.79 10.95
C GLY A 93 11.18 2.70 11.61
N ILE A 94 11.49 3.07 12.85
CA ILE A 94 10.81 4.13 13.60
C ILE A 94 11.69 5.36 13.54
N TYR A 95 11.09 6.50 13.19
CA TYR A 95 11.79 7.74 12.94
C TYR A 95 11.20 8.91 13.74
N ASN A 96 12.07 9.81 14.18
CA ASN A 96 11.67 11.16 14.53
C ASN A 96 11.76 12.03 13.29
N VAL A 97 10.69 12.76 13.01
CA VAL A 97 10.56 13.60 11.81
C VAL A 97 10.42 15.05 12.21
N LYS A 98 11.23 15.92 11.61
CA LYS A 98 11.12 17.36 11.75
C LYS A 98 11.03 18.02 10.39
N LEU A 99 10.13 19.00 10.29
CA LEU A 99 9.96 19.87 9.12
C LEU A 99 10.35 21.30 9.53
N PHE A 100 11.22 21.92 8.76
CA PHE A 100 11.75 23.25 9.04
C PHE A 100 11.19 24.24 8.03
N TRP A 101 10.51 25.24 8.53
CA TRP A 101 10.00 26.36 7.75
C TRP A 101 10.68 27.67 8.20
N GLU A 102 11.11 28.48 7.24
CA GLU A 102 11.67 29.82 7.46
C GLU A 102 11.28 30.73 6.30
N VAL A 103 10.87 31.95 6.60
CA VAL A 103 10.49 32.93 5.58
C VAL A 103 11.63 33.12 4.56
N GLY A 104 11.31 33.01 3.27
CA GLY A 104 12.26 33.21 2.17
C GLY A 104 13.21 32.01 1.94
N LYS A 105 13.07 30.91 2.67
CA LYS A 105 13.87 29.69 2.45
C LYS A 105 13.02 28.51 1.98
N SER A 106 13.66 27.56 1.33
CA SER A 106 13.04 26.29 0.97
C SER A 106 12.67 25.51 2.22
N LEU A 107 11.49 24.89 2.20
CA LEU A 107 11.05 23.98 3.23
C LEU A 107 11.93 22.72 3.22
N LYS A 108 12.35 22.25 4.41
CA LYS A 108 13.21 21.07 4.57
C LYS A 108 12.68 20.14 5.63
N ALA A 109 12.99 18.86 5.51
CA ALA A 109 12.68 17.87 6.52
C ALA A 109 13.93 17.07 6.93
N THR A 110 13.94 16.59 8.16
CA THR A 110 14.89 15.58 8.62
C THR A 110 14.14 14.37 9.15
N LEU A 111 14.69 13.19 8.88
CA LEU A 111 14.18 11.91 9.35
C LEU A 111 15.32 11.21 10.07
N VAL A 112 15.22 11.12 11.39
CA VAL A 112 16.24 10.49 12.24
C VAL A 112 15.71 9.15 12.72
N LYS A 113 16.33 8.05 12.28
CA LYS A 113 15.97 6.71 12.70
C LYS A 113 16.28 6.50 14.18
N VAL A 114 15.30 6.06 14.96
CA VAL A 114 15.44 5.77 16.40
C VAL A 114 15.37 4.28 16.70
N LYS A 115 14.73 3.49 15.82
CA LYS A 115 14.62 2.04 15.98
C LYS A 115 14.42 1.34 14.64
N ASP A 116 14.96 0.14 14.50
CA ASP A 116 14.63 -0.76 13.40
C ASP A 116 13.24 -1.37 13.59
N LEU A 117 12.55 -1.66 12.48
CA LEU A 117 11.36 -2.49 12.46
C LEU A 117 11.73 -3.91 12.10
N ASP A 118 11.17 -4.86 12.82
CA ASP A 118 11.31 -6.27 12.49
C ASP A 118 10.67 -6.57 11.14
N ILE A 119 11.32 -7.46 10.38
CA ILE A 119 10.82 -7.97 9.12
C ILE A 119 9.92 -9.17 9.44
N ILE A 120 8.73 -9.21 8.87
CA ILE A 120 7.81 -10.33 9.08
C ILE A 120 8.43 -11.59 8.46
N ASP A 121 8.52 -12.65 9.23
CA ASP A 121 8.89 -13.97 8.74
C ASP A 121 7.64 -14.74 8.31
N TYR A 122 7.46 -14.88 7.00
CA TYR A 122 6.35 -15.61 6.41
C TYR A 122 6.62 -17.11 6.23
N SER A 123 7.74 -17.65 6.70
CA SER A 123 8.14 -19.04 6.43
C SER A 123 7.12 -20.09 6.87
N SER A 124 6.34 -19.80 7.92
CA SER A 124 5.30 -20.70 8.42
C SER A 124 3.89 -20.37 7.90
N TYR A 125 3.74 -19.36 7.05
CA TYR A 125 2.42 -18.89 6.62
C TYR A 125 1.87 -19.82 5.52
N LYS A 126 0.90 -20.63 5.89
CA LYS A 126 0.14 -21.45 4.94
C LYS A 126 -0.93 -20.58 4.30
N ILE A 127 -0.82 -20.38 2.99
CA ILE A 127 -1.75 -19.55 2.22
C ILE A 127 -2.51 -20.43 1.23
N GLY A 128 -3.80 -20.22 1.14
CA GLY A 128 -4.71 -20.94 0.23
C GLY A 128 -5.66 -19.98 -0.49
N ILE A 129 -6.36 -20.50 -1.48
CA ILE A 129 -7.39 -19.82 -2.24
C ILE A 129 -8.75 -20.11 -1.62
N LEU A 130 -9.55 -19.07 -1.41
CA LEU A 130 -10.84 -19.08 -0.75
C LEU A 130 -11.87 -18.34 -1.59
N GLY A 131 -13.01 -18.93 -1.86
CA GLY A 131 -14.11 -18.27 -2.58
C GLY A 131 -14.90 -19.22 -3.44
N ASP A 132 -15.96 -18.70 -4.03
CA ASP A 132 -16.84 -19.46 -4.90
C ASP A 132 -16.34 -19.56 -6.36
N ALA A 133 -15.24 -18.90 -6.69
CA ALA A 133 -14.55 -19.10 -7.97
C ALA A 133 -13.76 -20.40 -8.02
N TYR A 134 -13.23 -20.86 -6.88
CA TYR A 134 -12.36 -22.04 -6.82
C TYR A 134 -13.15 -23.33 -6.96
N LYS A 135 -12.61 -24.27 -7.73
CA LYS A 135 -13.17 -25.61 -7.92
C LYS A 135 -12.20 -26.66 -7.42
N TYR A 136 -12.68 -27.54 -6.56
CA TYR A 136 -11.89 -28.64 -6.04
C TYR A 136 -11.52 -29.66 -7.12
N ALA A 137 -10.46 -30.45 -6.89
CA ALA A 137 -10.02 -31.49 -7.81
C ALA A 137 -11.12 -32.55 -8.10
N ASN A 138 -12.07 -32.75 -7.19
CA ASN A 138 -13.22 -33.62 -7.39
C ASN A 138 -14.35 -32.97 -8.23
N GLY A 139 -14.12 -31.77 -8.76
CA GLY A 139 -15.10 -31.04 -9.57
C GLY A 139 -16.17 -30.27 -8.80
N LYS A 140 -16.19 -30.35 -7.48
CA LYS A 140 -17.15 -29.60 -6.65
C LYS A 140 -16.76 -28.13 -6.56
N GLN A 141 -17.73 -27.24 -6.71
CA GLN A 141 -17.52 -25.81 -6.52
C GLN A 141 -17.29 -25.49 -5.05
N ALA A 142 -16.26 -24.71 -4.75
CA ALA A 142 -16.05 -24.15 -3.43
C ALA A 142 -17.08 -23.04 -3.13
N ASN A 143 -17.20 -22.66 -1.88
CA ASN A 143 -17.98 -21.52 -1.45
C ASN A 143 -17.30 -20.83 -0.25
N TRP A 144 -17.83 -19.66 0.11
CA TRP A 144 -17.26 -18.85 1.20
C TRP A 144 -17.43 -19.47 2.59
N GLU A 145 -18.40 -20.36 2.77
CA GLU A 145 -18.75 -20.95 4.06
C GLU A 145 -17.99 -22.24 4.37
N ASN A 146 -17.80 -23.09 3.35
CA ASN A 146 -17.21 -24.43 3.51
C ASN A 146 -15.78 -24.53 2.98
N ASN A 147 -15.14 -23.46 2.85
CA ASN A 147 -13.92 -23.36 2.09
C ASN A 147 -12.71 -24.02 2.69
N TRP A 148 -12.73 -24.16 3.99
CA TRP A 148 -11.65 -24.77 4.72
C TRP A 148 -11.90 -26.25 5.04
N GLY A 149 -12.98 -26.80 4.53
CA GLY A 149 -13.35 -28.19 4.75
C GLY A 149 -12.40 -29.17 4.09
N GLU A 150 -12.53 -29.36 2.81
CA GLU A 150 -11.83 -30.41 2.07
C GLU A 150 -11.13 -29.88 0.83
N GLY A 151 -9.97 -30.48 0.50
CA GLY A 151 -9.33 -30.37 -0.81
C GLY A 151 -8.76 -28.98 -1.18
N LYS A 152 -8.54 -28.13 -0.21
CA LYS A 152 -7.94 -26.81 -0.49
C LYS A 152 -6.43 -26.89 -0.64
N GLU A 153 -5.95 -26.04 -1.50
CA GLU A 153 -4.53 -25.81 -1.66
C GLU A 153 -4.03 -24.86 -0.58
N THR A 154 -3.21 -25.36 0.35
CA THR A 154 -2.49 -24.54 1.32
C THR A 154 -1.00 -24.79 1.17
N ASN A 155 -0.26 -23.74 0.85
CA ASN A 155 1.16 -23.83 0.58
C ASN A 155 1.98 -23.12 1.65
N ILE A 156 3.15 -23.67 1.95
CA ILE A 156 4.22 -23.00 2.67
C ILE A 156 5.09 -22.32 1.62
N PRO A 157 5.56 -21.08 1.84
CA PRO A 157 6.31 -20.37 0.83
C PRO A 157 7.73 -20.90 0.69
N GLN A 158 8.25 -20.78 -0.52
CA GLN A 158 9.69 -20.80 -0.76
C GLN A 158 10.25 -19.42 -0.45
N ARG A 159 11.40 -19.36 0.21
CA ARG A 159 12.07 -18.10 0.56
C ARG A 159 13.36 -17.92 -0.23
N PHE A 160 13.51 -16.74 -0.83
CA PHE A 160 14.77 -16.28 -1.39
C PHE A 160 15.06 -14.84 -0.89
N GLY A 161 16.05 -14.69 -0.04
CA GLY A 161 16.34 -13.41 0.62
C GLY A 161 15.17 -12.93 1.49
N HIS A 162 14.55 -11.82 1.10
CA HIS A 162 13.36 -11.25 1.75
C HIS A 162 12.06 -11.58 1.01
N VAL A 163 12.13 -12.29 -0.11
CA VAL A 163 10.96 -12.63 -0.94
C VAL A 163 10.46 -14.03 -0.57
N TYR A 164 9.18 -14.10 -0.28
CA TYR A 164 8.44 -15.33 0.00
C TYR A 164 7.50 -15.61 -1.17
N THR A 165 7.53 -16.82 -1.69
CA THR A 165 6.79 -17.23 -2.88
C THR A 165 5.91 -18.42 -2.60
N TRP A 166 4.61 -18.28 -2.82
CA TRP A 166 3.62 -19.38 -2.80
C TRP A 166 3.22 -19.69 -4.23
N THR A 167 3.19 -20.99 -4.55
CA THR A 167 2.83 -21.46 -5.89
C THR A 167 1.56 -22.30 -5.81
N PHE A 168 0.59 -21.96 -6.64
CA PHE A 168 -0.67 -22.69 -6.80
C PHE A 168 -0.72 -23.16 -8.26
N ASN A 169 -0.62 -24.46 -8.49
CA ASN A 169 -0.59 -25.05 -9.83
C ASN A 169 -1.92 -25.69 -10.15
N GLY A 170 -2.38 -25.51 -11.40
CA GLY A 170 -3.56 -26.19 -11.92
C GLY A 170 -4.86 -25.78 -11.20
N ILE A 171 -4.99 -24.54 -10.79
CA ILE A 171 -6.17 -24.03 -10.07
C ILE A 171 -7.30 -23.77 -11.06
N ALA A 172 -8.38 -24.53 -10.95
CA ALA A 172 -9.59 -24.31 -11.75
C ALA A 172 -10.41 -23.17 -11.16
N LEU A 173 -10.65 -22.12 -11.96
CA LEU A 173 -11.43 -20.95 -11.56
C LEU A 173 -12.58 -20.71 -12.53
N THR A 174 -13.75 -20.43 -11.97
CA THR A 174 -15.00 -20.24 -12.69
C THR A 174 -15.26 -18.76 -12.98
N ASN A 175 -15.58 -18.43 -14.21
CA ASN A 175 -15.97 -17.09 -14.64
C ASN A 175 -17.19 -16.55 -13.86
N GLY A 176 -17.19 -15.25 -13.62
CA GLY A 176 -18.29 -14.57 -12.94
C GLY A 176 -18.31 -14.80 -11.44
N LYS A 177 -17.26 -15.38 -10.87
CA LYS A 177 -17.13 -15.74 -9.47
C LYS A 177 -15.94 -15.05 -8.81
N GLU A 178 -15.90 -15.11 -7.47
CA GLU A 178 -14.92 -14.38 -6.67
C GLU A 178 -14.07 -15.31 -5.80
N PHE A 179 -12.83 -14.87 -5.51
CA PHE A 179 -11.97 -15.52 -4.54
C PHE A 179 -11.10 -14.51 -3.78
N LYS A 180 -10.49 -14.98 -2.70
CA LYS A 180 -9.41 -14.33 -1.97
C LYS A 180 -8.25 -15.30 -1.79
N ILE A 181 -7.07 -14.74 -1.57
CA ILE A 181 -5.87 -15.50 -1.18
C ILE A 181 -5.63 -15.23 0.30
N ARG A 182 -5.57 -16.28 1.13
CA ARG A 182 -5.57 -16.12 2.59
C ARG A 182 -4.69 -17.10 3.32
N GLN A 183 -4.21 -16.66 4.51
CA GLN A 183 -3.56 -17.51 5.48
C GLN A 183 -4.58 -18.27 6.31
N GLY A 184 -4.36 -19.59 6.44
CA GLY A 184 -5.08 -20.44 7.41
C GLY A 184 -6.61 -20.43 7.27
N TYR A 185 -7.26 -20.80 8.35
CA TYR A 185 -8.73 -20.96 8.43
C TYR A 185 -9.42 -19.73 9.04
N ASP A 186 -8.65 -18.88 9.67
CA ASP A 186 -9.16 -17.75 10.42
C ASP A 186 -9.29 -16.50 9.53
N TRP A 187 -10.40 -15.77 9.68
CA TRP A 187 -10.60 -14.49 9.03
C TRP A 187 -9.66 -13.40 9.58
N MET A 188 -8.99 -13.65 10.69
CA MET A 188 -8.02 -12.73 11.32
C MET A 188 -6.59 -12.86 10.77
N GLY A 189 -6.30 -13.91 9.98
CA GLY A 189 -4.99 -14.11 9.37
C GLY A 189 -4.71 -13.18 8.19
N LEU A 190 -3.51 -13.31 7.60
CA LEU A 190 -3.12 -12.57 6.40
C LEU A 190 -4.13 -12.84 5.28
N ALA A 191 -4.71 -11.79 4.73
CA ALA A 191 -5.52 -11.81 3.52
C ALA A 191 -4.85 -10.94 2.46
N ILE A 192 -4.81 -11.42 1.24
CA ILE A 192 -4.36 -10.67 0.08
C ILE A 192 -5.57 -10.35 -0.76
N ASP A 193 -5.90 -9.07 -0.83
CA ASP A 193 -6.97 -8.54 -1.64
C ASP A 193 -6.44 -8.10 -3.02
N PHE A 194 -7.30 -7.99 -4.01
CA PHE A 194 -6.90 -7.57 -5.36
C PHE A 194 -6.10 -6.25 -5.34
N GLN A 195 -6.50 -5.29 -4.54
CA GLN A 195 -5.88 -3.97 -4.42
C GLN A 195 -4.50 -3.99 -3.73
N ASP A 196 -4.17 -5.06 -2.99
CA ASP A 196 -2.87 -5.22 -2.35
C ASP A 196 -1.79 -5.56 -3.37
N VAL A 197 -2.18 -6.17 -4.49
CA VAL A 197 -1.26 -6.57 -5.55
C VAL A 197 -0.76 -5.33 -6.30
N LYS A 198 0.55 -5.07 -6.21
CA LYS A 198 1.19 -3.90 -6.83
C LYS A 198 1.81 -4.23 -8.20
N LYS A 199 2.14 -5.49 -8.42
CA LYS A 199 2.70 -5.94 -9.69
C LYS A 199 1.96 -7.18 -10.18
N TRP A 200 1.48 -7.10 -11.40
CA TRP A 200 0.82 -8.19 -12.10
C TRP A 200 1.67 -8.67 -13.26
N GLY A 201 1.81 -9.98 -13.40
CA GLY A 201 2.52 -10.63 -14.50
C GLY A 201 1.78 -11.85 -15.03
N GLY A 202 2.35 -12.47 -16.08
CA GLY A 202 1.79 -13.65 -16.72
C GLY A 202 0.86 -13.35 -17.90
N ASN A 203 0.45 -14.42 -18.61
CA ASN A 203 -0.38 -14.31 -19.80
C ASN A 203 -1.88 -14.16 -19.52
N ALA A 204 -2.30 -14.31 -18.25
CA ALA A 204 -3.70 -14.28 -17.84
C ALA A 204 -4.01 -13.20 -16.77
N LYS A 205 -3.14 -12.21 -16.60
CA LYS A 205 -3.34 -11.13 -15.64
C LYS A 205 -4.66 -10.36 -15.85
N ASP A 206 -5.11 -10.23 -17.09
CA ASP A 206 -6.29 -9.47 -17.49
C ASP A 206 -7.60 -10.26 -17.29
N ASP A 207 -7.51 -11.55 -16.91
CA ASP A 207 -8.66 -12.39 -16.54
C ASP A 207 -9.19 -12.06 -15.13
N PHE A 208 -8.53 -11.15 -14.41
CA PHE A 208 -8.90 -10.80 -13.03
C PHE A 208 -9.21 -9.31 -12.88
N ARG A 209 -10.25 -9.00 -12.09
CA ARG A 209 -10.68 -7.63 -11.79
C ARG A 209 -10.90 -7.44 -10.29
N ASN A 210 -10.90 -6.20 -9.85
CA ASN A 210 -11.33 -5.85 -8.50
C ASN A 210 -12.85 -5.85 -8.41
N MET A 211 -13.39 -6.60 -7.46
CA MET A 211 -14.79 -6.51 -7.06
C MET A 211 -14.85 -6.58 -5.53
N ASP A 212 -15.21 -5.48 -4.89
CA ASP A 212 -15.28 -5.34 -3.42
C ASP A 212 -14.04 -5.88 -2.70
N SER A 213 -12.86 -5.49 -3.19
CA SER A 213 -11.54 -5.93 -2.71
C SER A 213 -11.19 -7.39 -2.98
N LYS A 214 -12.06 -8.16 -3.63
CA LYS A 214 -11.82 -9.57 -4.00
C LYS A 214 -11.26 -9.67 -5.42
N PHE A 215 -10.71 -10.85 -5.74
CA PHE A 215 -10.37 -11.21 -7.11
C PHE A 215 -11.63 -11.73 -7.78
N PHE A 216 -12.12 -11.02 -8.78
CA PHE A 216 -13.24 -11.46 -9.62
C PHE A 216 -12.68 -12.05 -10.91
N VAL A 217 -13.15 -13.27 -11.25
CA VAL A 217 -12.73 -13.96 -12.47
C VAL A 217 -13.56 -13.48 -13.64
N SER A 218 -12.89 -12.93 -14.65
CA SER A 218 -13.51 -12.31 -15.83
C SER A 218 -12.94 -12.92 -17.13
N ASN A 219 -13.07 -14.24 -17.25
CA ASN A 219 -12.64 -14.99 -18.43
C ASN A 219 -13.85 -15.49 -19.26
N SER A 220 -13.64 -16.39 -20.21
CA SER A 220 -14.70 -16.91 -21.08
C SER A 220 -15.41 -18.16 -20.57
N GLY A 221 -15.03 -18.69 -19.39
CA GLY A 221 -15.62 -19.93 -18.89
C GLY A 221 -14.96 -20.44 -17.62
N GLU A 222 -14.75 -21.74 -17.54
CA GLU A 222 -13.91 -22.37 -16.54
C GLU A 222 -12.52 -22.57 -17.13
N GLU A 223 -11.51 -22.03 -16.44
CA GLU A 223 -10.13 -22.07 -16.92
C GLU A 223 -9.20 -22.53 -15.79
N VAL A 224 -8.07 -23.08 -16.16
CA VAL A 224 -7.05 -23.58 -15.23
C VAL A 224 -5.85 -22.65 -15.24
N TYR A 225 -5.40 -22.28 -14.04
CA TYR A 225 -4.34 -21.31 -13.85
C TYR A 225 -3.22 -21.84 -12.97
N ASP A 226 -2.01 -21.41 -13.28
CA ASP A 226 -0.88 -21.41 -12.35
C ASP A 226 -0.75 -20.01 -11.78
N ILE A 227 -0.82 -19.90 -10.44
CA ILE A 227 -0.74 -18.64 -9.73
C ILE A 227 0.50 -18.65 -8.84
N LEU A 228 1.36 -17.65 -9.01
CA LEU A 228 2.54 -17.43 -8.20
C LEU A 228 2.36 -16.13 -7.43
N LEU A 229 2.16 -16.24 -6.12
CA LEU A 229 2.09 -15.11 -5.20
C LEU A 229 3.46 -14.86 -4.59
N GLN A 230 3.91 -13.61 -4.59
CA GLN A 230 5.14 -13.20 -3.93
C GLN A 230 4.90 -12.05 -2.98
N ILE A 231 5.52 -12.11 -1.81
CA ILE A 231 5.58 -11.00 -0.84
C ILE A 231 7.04 -10.71 -0.55
N ASP A 232 7.48 -9.50 -0.83
CA ASP A 232 8.75 -8.99 -0.34
C ASP A 232 8.56 -8.49 1.10
N ALA A 233 9.08 -9.21 2.09
CA ALA A 233 8.91 -8.90 3.50
C ALA A 233 9.60 -7.60 3.92
N LEU A 234 10.60 -7.12 3.16
CA LEU A 234 11.27 -5.86 3.43
C LEU A 234 10.39 -4.66 3.06
N THR A 235 9.77 -4.72 1.87
CA THR A 235 8.94 -3.64 1.33
C THR A 235 7.44 -3.84 1.58
N GLU A 236 7.03 -5.05 1.99
CA GLU A 236 5.65 -5.52 2.08
C GLU A 236 4.90 -5.40 0.73
N GLU A 237 5.66 -5.46 -0.37
CA GLU A 237 5.09 -5.43 -1.72
C GLU A 237 4.58 -6.82 -2.11
N VAL A 238 3.33 -6.87 -2.57
CA VAL A 238 2.69 -8.07 -3.09
C VAL A 238 2.75 -8.04 -4.60
N SER A 239 3.17 -9.13 -5.21
CA SER A 239 3.09 -9.36 -6.65
C SER A 239 2.47 -10.71 -6.96
N ILE A 240 1.77 -10.78 -8.09
CA ILE A 240 1.16 -12.02 -8.59
C ILE A 240 1.53 -12.21 -10.06
N VAL A 241 1.92 -13.44 -10.40
CA VAL A 241 2.06 -13.89 -11.78
C VAL A 241 1.00 -14.96 -12.02
N VAL A 242 0.18 -14.79 -13.06
CA VAL A 242 -0.88 -15.72 -13.41
C VAL A 242 -0.69 -16.20 -14.84
N ASN A 243 -0.58 -17.50 -15.00
CA ASN A 243 -0.50 -18.14 -16.31
C ASN A 243 -1.69 -19.09 -16.46
N LYS A 244 -2.33 -19.00 -17.61
CA LYS A 244 -3.41 -19.90 -18.05
C LYS A 244 -2.81 -21.05 -18.84
N HIS A 245 -3.33 -22.26 -18.60
CA HIS A 245 -3.00 -23.47 -19.34
C HIS A 245 -3.61 -23.52 -20.73
#